data_e04d9eeab2d2cb1a439a61aa9ca3b96e
#
_entry.id   e04d9eeab2d2cb1a439a61aa9ca3b96e
#
_cell.length_a   1.000
_cell.length_b   1.000
_cell.length_c   1.000
_cell.angle_alpha   90.00
_cell.angle_beta   90.00
_cell.angle_gamma   90.00
#
_symmetry.space_group_name_H-M   'P 1'
#
loop_
_entity.id
_entity.type
_entity.pdbx_description
1 polymer ?
#
loop_
_entity_poly.entity_id
_entity_poly.type
_entity_poly.pdbx_seq_one_letter_code
_entity_poly.pdbx_strand_id
1 'polypeptide(L)'
;MQDIEMLHHIHKSTEMGREGILSVLGSAKDTALRTALEQQLTEYEQMMGSSARLLEERGKTPKGVPAAAKLSARMTSAVKTWMDPSPSKIAEMMVQGNTMGMTKSLRQMRTYASEDGRVKDLADKLLQTEEA
;
A
#
# COMPACT_ATOMS: atom_id res chain seq x y z
N MET A 1 -12.78 -12.56 -10.72
CA MET A 1 -12.05 -12.47 -9.45
C MET A 1 -13.06 -12.46 -8.32
N GLN A 2 -12.85 -13.27 -7.30
CA GLN A 2 -13.72 -13.38 -6.12
C GLN A 2 -13.25 -12.41 -5.01
N ASP A 3 -14.11 -12.20 -4.02
CA ASP A 3 -13.81 -11.31 -2.88
C ASP A 3 -12.53 -11.72 -2.14
N ILE A 4 -12.29 -13.01 -1.95
CA ILE A 4 -11.08 -13.50 -1.27
C ILE A 4 -9.82 -13.06 -2.00
N GLU A 5 -9.79 -13.18 -3.32
CA GLU A 5 -8.64 -12.76 -4.13
C GLU A 5 -8.43 -11.25 -4.05
N MET A 6 -9.52 -10.49 -4.08
CA MET A 6 -9.45 -9.03 -3.92
C MET A 6 -8.94 -8.66 -2.52
N LEU A 7 -9.38 -9.34 -1.47
CA LEU A 7 -8.89 -9.11 -0.10
C LEU A 7 -7.39 -9.41 0.02
N HIS A 8 -6.89 -10.46 -0.59
CA HIS A 8 -5.46 -10.73 -0.63
C HIS A 8 -4.70 -9.64 -1.37
N HIS A 9 -5.23 -9.16 -2.50
CA HIS A 9 -4.63 -8.04 -3.23
C HIS A 9 -4.55 -6.78 -2.36
N ILE A 10 -5.66 -6.41 -1.69
CA ILE A 10 -5.71 -5.25 -0.81
C ILE A 10 -4.69 -5.39 0.33
N HIS A 11 -4.64 -6.55 0.97
CA HIS A 11 -3.71 -6.80 2.07
C HIS A 11 -2.25 -6.66 1.64
N LYS A 12 -1.88 -7.27 0.53
CA LYS A 12 -0.52 -7.18 -0.02
C LYS A 12 -0.16 -5.76 -0.44
N SER A 13 -1.07 -5.08 -1.12
CA SER A 13 -0.83 -3.71 -1.61
C SER A 13 -0.65 -2.73 -0.46
N THR A 14 -1.47 -2.85 0.58
CA THR A 14 -1.35 -1.98 1.76
C THR A 14 -0.10 -2.28 2.56
N GLU A 15 0.31 -3.54 2.66
CA GLU A 15 1.56 -3.92 3.30
C GLU A 15 2.77 -3.34 2.56
N MET A 16 2.79 -3.41 1.24
CA MET A 16 3.85 -2.80 0.43
C MET A 16 3.87 -1.29 0.56
N GLY A 17 2.71 -0.64 0.55
CA GLY A 17 2.61 0.81 0.76
C GLY A 17 3.15 1.22 2.12
N ARG A 18 2.81 0.48 3.16
CA ARG A 18 3.32 0.69 4.52
C ARG A 18 4.85 0.57 4.57
N GLU A 19 5.39 -0.50 4.01
CA GLU A 19 6.83 -0.73 3.98
C GLU A 19 7.58 0.36 3.21
N GLY A 20 7.01 0.80 2.08
CA GLY A 20 7.58 1.89 1.29
C GLY A 20 7.65 3.20 2.07
N ILE A 21 6.57 3.56 2.77
CA ILE A 21 6.53 4.78 3.58
C ILE A 21 7.53 4.69 4.74
N LEU A 22 7.55 3.56 5.46
CA LEU A 22 8.47 3.38 6.58
C LEU A 22 9.93 3.48 6.15
N SER A 23 10.26 3.06 4.93
CA SER A 23 11.63 3.11 4.43
C SER A 23 12.14 4.53 4.20
N VAL A 24 11.26 5.49 3.96
CA VAL A 24 11.65 6.88 3.68
C VAL A 24 11.25 7.87 4.78
N LEU A 25 10.37 7.48 5.70
CA LEU A 25 9.83 8.38 6.71
C LEU A 25 10.91 8.98 7.61
N GLY A 26 11.91 8.19 8.00
CA GLY A 26 13.01 8.64 8.83
C GLY A 26 13.89 9.68 8.17
N SER A 27 13.92 9.72 6.84
CA SER A 27 14.69 10.69 6.06
C SER A 27 13.87 11.91 5.65
N ALA A 28 12.55 11.88 5.83
CA ALA A 28 11.67 13.00 5.48
C ALA A 28 11.76 14.07 6.56
N LYS A 29 12.37 15.20 6.23
CA LYS A 29 12.56 16.34 7.16
C LYS A 29 11.60 17.48 6.91
N ASP A 30 11.04 17.57 5.70
CA ASP A 30 10.02 18.57 5.40
C ASP A 30 8.72 18.22 6.14
N THR A 31 8.21 19.18 6.92
CA THR A 31 7.04 18.95 7.78
C THR A 31 5.78 18.59 6.98
N ALA A 32 5.53 19.28 5.87
CA ALA A 32 4.36 19.01 5.04
C ALA A 32 4.43 17.60 4.41
N LEU A 33 5.59 17.21 3.89
CA LEU A 33 5.81 15.88 3.32
C LEU A 33 5.67 14.80 4.39
N ARG A 34 6.28 15.01 5.57
CA ARG A 34 6.21 14.07 6.67
C ARG A 34 4.77 13.86 7.14
N THR A 35 3.99 14.93 7.26
CA THR A 35 2.58 14.85 7.64
C THR A 35 1.77 14.05 6.62
N ALA A 36 2.00 14.30 5.33
CA ALA A 36 1.33 13.56 4.25
C ALA A 36 1.68 12.06 4.28
N LEU A 37 2.96 11.73 4.50
CA LEU A 37 3.40 10.33 4.61
C LEU A 37 2.80 9.63 5.83
N GLU A 38 2.75 10.30 6.97
CA GLU A 38 2.17 9.75 8.20
C GLU A 38 0.67 9.51 8.04
N GLN A 39 -0.04 10.41 7.39
CA GLN A 39 -1.46 10.24 7.09
C GLN A 39 -1.71 9.05 6.17
N GLN A 40 -0.95 8.93 5.10
CA GLN A 40 -1.06 7.81 4.17
C GLN A 40 -0.69 6.48 4.85
N LEU A 41 0.32 6.48 5.72
CA LEU A 41 0.69 5.31 6.52
C LEU A 41 -0.49 4.84 7.37
N THR A 42 -1.16 5.76 8.06
CA THR A 42 -2.34 5.44 8.87
C THR A 42 -3.44 4.82 8.03
N GLU A 43 -3.71 5.36 6.85
CA GLU A 43 -4.72 4.82 5.93
C GLU A 43 -4.37 3.41 5.46
N TYR A 44 -3.11 3.16 5.10
CA TYR A 44 -2.65 1.82 4.71
C TYR A 44 -2.76 0.82 5.87
N GLU A 45 -2.39 1.21 7.08
CA GLU A 45 -2.50 0.33 8.25
C GLU A 45 -3.96 -0.03 8.56
N GLN A 46 -4.88 0.93 8.44
CA GLN A 46 -6.31 0.68 8.63
C GLN A 46 -6.86 -0.28 7.60
N MET A 47 -6.52 -0.10 6.33
CA MET A 47 -6.96 -0.99 5.25
C MET A 47 -6.37 -2.39 5.39
N MET A 48 -5.10 -2.48 5.80
CA MET A 48 -4.44 -3.76 6.05
C MET A 48 -5.16 -4.54 7.14
N GLY A 49 -5.48 -3.88 8.25
CA GLY A 49 -6.24 -4.49 9.35
C GLY A 49 -7.64 -4.92 8.94
N SER A 50 -8.33 -4.09 8.16
CA SER A 50 -9.68 -4.40 7.68
C SER A 50 -9.69 -5.59 6.73
N SER A 51 -8.73 -5.64 5.80
CA SER A 51 -8.61 -6.77 4.86
C SER A 51 -8.27 -8.07 5.57
N ALA A 52 -7.39 -8.01 6.59
CA ALA A 52 -7.05 -9.18 7.41
C ALA A 52 -8.28 -9.71 8.14
N ARG A 53 -9.08 -8.84 8.76
CA ARG A 53 -10.32 -9.26 9.45
C ARG A 53 -11.32 -9.90 8.51
N LEU A 54 -11.54 -9.33 7.35
CA LEU A 54 -12.48 -9.87 6.37
C LEU A 54 -12.02 -11.23 5.84
N LEU A 55 -10.72 -11.45 5.68
CA LEU A 55 -10.16 -12.75 5.32
C LEU A 55 -10.37 -13.77 6.44
N GLU A 56 -10.12 -13.39 7.69
CA GLU A 56 -10.31 -14.25 8.86
C GLU A 56 -11.78 -14.67 9.03
N GLU A 57 -12.73 -13.76 8.78
CA GLU A 57 -14.16 -14.10 8.78
C GLU A 57 -14.50 -15.20 7.79
N ARG A 58 -13.72 -15.33 6.72
CA ARG A 58 -13.90 -16.35 5.68
C ARG A 58 -13.04 -17.59 5.92
N GLY A 59 -12.42 -17.71 7.07
CA GLY A 59 -11.55 -18.84 7.41
C GLY A 59 -10.26 -18.86 6.62
N LYS A 60 -9.80 -17.70 6.13
CA LYS A 60 -8.55 -17.57 5.37
C LYS A 60 -7.51 -16.82 6.17
N THR A 61 -6.24 -17.26 6.05
CA THR A 61 -5.12 -16.56 6.63
C THR A 61 -4.61 -15.51 5.64
N PRO A 62 -4.41 -14.24 6.08
CA PRO A 62 -3.83 -13.22 5.21
C PRO A 62 -2.47 -13.66 4.68
N LYS A 63 -2.27 -13.54 3.37
CA LYS A 63 -0.97 -13.79 2.74
C LYS A 63 -0.20 -12.49 2.69
N GLY A 64 0.89 -12.40 3.44
CA GLY A 64 1.76 -11.24 3.43
C GLY A 64 2.68 -11.21 2.21
N VAL A 65 3.34 -10.06 2.03
CA VAL A 65 4.41 -9.93 1.04
C VAL A 65 5.60 -10.75 1.53
N PRO A 66 6.28 -11.53 0.67
CA PRO A 66 7.46 -12.26 1.07
C PRO A 66 8.52 -11.37 1.72
N ALA A 67 9.16 -11.84 2.78
CA ALA A 67 10.16 -11.08 3.52
C ALA A 67 11.30 -10.60 2.62
N ALA A 68 11.71 -11.40 1.65
CA ALA A 68 12.75 -11.04 0.70
C ALA A 68 12.33 -9.84 -0.17
N ALA A 69 11.08 -9.80 -0.62
CA ALA A 69 10.56 -8.69 -1.42
C ALA A 69 10.47 -7.39 -0.59
N LYS A 70 10.04 -7.48 0.67
CA LYS A 70 10.02 -6.33 1.59
C LYS A 70 11.42 -5.79 1.82
N LEU A 71 12.38 -6.65 2.08
CA LEU A 71 13.76 -6.27 2.33
C LEU A 71 14.36 -5.60 1.11
N SER A 72 14.16 -6.14 -0.09
CA SER A 72 14.64 -5.56 -1.34
C SER A 72 14.05 -4.18 -1.57
N ALA A 73 12.74 -4.00 -1.36
CA ALA A 73 12.07 -2.71 -1.52
C ALA A 73 12.62 -1.68 -0.51
N ARG A 74 12.81 -2.06 0.75
CA ARG A 74 13.37 -1.19 1.78
C ARG A 74 14.81 -0.79 1.46
N MET A 75 15.64 -1.72 1.06
CA MET A 75 17.03 -1.45 0.71
C MET A 75 17.13 -0.50 -0.48
N THR A 76 16.34 -0.72 -1.53
CA THR A 76 16.32 0.15 -2.70
C THR A 76 15.89 1.56 -2.33
N SER A 77 14.82 1.72 -1.58
CA SER A 77 14.33 3.02 -1.13
C SER A 77 15.32 3.71 -0.20
N ALA A 78 15.93 2.98 0.74
CA ALA A 78 16.91 3.51 1.66
C ALA A 78 18.16 4.02 0.93
N VAL A 79 18.67 3.26 -0.04
CA VAL A 79 19.83 3.68 -0.84
C VAL A 79 19.51 4.94 -1.64
N LYS A 80 18.38 4.99 -2.32
CA LYS A 80 17.97 6.18 -3.08
C LYS A 80 17.81 7.40 -2.19
N THR A 81 17.21 7.25 -1.02
CA THR A 81 17.01 8.33 -0.07
C THR A 81 18.33 8.79 0.57
N TRP A 82 19.24 7.86 0.81
CA TRP A 82 20.58 8.20 1.34
C TRP A 82 21.38 9.01 0.32
N MET A 83 21.25 8.71 -0.97
CA MET A 83 21.93 9.46 -2.04
C MET A 83 21.31 10.84 -2.27
N ASP A 84 19.99 10.96 -2.13
CA ASP A 84 19.27 12.23 -2.29
C ASP A 84 18.04 12.23 -1.38
N PRO A 85 18.18 12.74 -0.12
CA PRO A 85 17.07 12.81 0.84
C PRO A 85 16.16 14.01 0.64
N SER A 86 16.25 14.73 -0.49
CA SER A 86 15.44 15.92 -0.72
C SER A 86 13.94 15.59 -0.71
N PRO A 87 13.07 16.54 -0.30
CA PRO A 87 11.61 16.34 -0.35
C PRO A 87 11.12 16.00 -1.75
N SER A 88 11.69 16.61 -2.79
CA SER A 88 11.34 16.30 -4.19
C SER A 88 11.61 14.86 -4.56
N LYS A 89 12.74 14.30 -4.13
CA LYS A 89 13.10 12.92 -4.45
C LYS A 89 12.21 11.93 -3.71
N ILE A 90 11.94 12.18 -2.44
CA ILE A 90 11.03 11.33 -1.65
C ILE A 90 9.63 11.36 -2.26
N ALA A 91 9.11 12.53 -2.61
CA ALA A 91 7.81 12.68 -3.25
C ALA A 91 7.76 11.94 -4.58
N GLU A 92 8.81 12.03 -5.41
CA GLU A 92 8.91 11.31 -6.68
C GLU A 92 8.83 9.80 -6.47
N MET A 93 9.54 9.26 -5.49
CA MET A 93 9.51 7.84 -5.16
C MET A 93 8.12 7.39 -4.73
N MET A 94 7.42 8.20 -3.93
CA MET A 94 6.06 7.90 -3.49
C MET A 94 5.06 7.93 -4.65
N VAL A 95 5.18 8.91 -5.54
CA VAL A 95 4.33 8.99 -6.74
C VAL A 95 4.54 7.75 -7.62
N GLN A 96 5.78 7.32 -7.85
CA GLN A 96 6.07 6.11 -8.61
C GLN A 96 5.45 4.87 -7.97
N GLY A 97 5.62 4.70 -6.65
CA GLY A 97 5.04 3.58 -5.91
C GLY A 97 3.51 3.57 -5.96
N ASN A 98 2.89 4.72 -5.75
CA ASN A 98 1.43 4.85 -5.80
C ASN A 98 0.88 4.62 -7.22
N THR A 99 1.59 5.08 -8.25
CA THR A 99 1.21 4.84 -9.64
C THR A 99 1.26 3.35 -9.98
N MET A 100 2.27 2.63 -9.54
CA MET A 100 2.36 1.18 -9.71
C MET A 100 1.22 0.46 -8.99
N GLY A 101 0.93 0.85 -7.74
CA GLY A 101 -0.17 0.30 -6.97
C GLY A 101 -1.52 0.55 -7.62
N MET A 102 -1.76 1.76 -8.08
CA MET A 102 -2.99 2.14 -8.79
C MET A 102 -3.18 1.33 -10.07
N THR A 103 -2.12 1.15 -10.86
CA THR A 103 -2.15 0.36 -12.08
C THR A 103 -2.54 -1.09 -11.79
N LYS A 104 -1.95 -1.69 -10.76
CA LYS A 104 -2.29 -3.06 -10.34
C LYS A 104 -3.72 -3.15 -9.85
N SER A 105 -4.17 -2.20 -9.04
CA SER A 105 -5.53 -2.17 -8.51
C SER A 105 -6.57 -2.03 -9.62
N LEU A 106 -6.35 -1.15 -10.59
CA LEU A 106 -7.23 -1.00 -11.75
C LEU A 106 -7.32 -2.28 -12.57
N ARG A 107 -6.18 -2.97 -12.76
CA ARG A 107 -6.15 -4.24 -13.48
C ARG A 107 -6.95 -5.30 -12.76
N GLN A 108 -6.84 -5.39 -11.45
CA GLN A 108 -7.57 -6.34 -10.63
C GLN A 108 -9.08 -6.03 -10.65
N MET A 109 -9.47 -4.77 -10.60
CA MET A 109 -10.88 -4.39 -10.59
C MET A 109 -11.62 -4.70 -11.89
N ARG A 110 -10.92 -4.85 -13.02
CA ARG A 110 -11.52 -5.24 -14.30
C ARG A 110 -12.20 -6.61 -14.25
N THR A 111 -11.67 -7.53 -13.46
CA THR A 111 -12.16 -8.91 -13.35
C THR A 111 -12.84 -9.18 -12.02
N TYR A 112 -12.94 -8.16 -11.16
CA TYR A 112 -13.53 -8.30 -9.85
C TYR A 112 -15.07 -8.32 -9.91
N ALA A 113 -15.66 -9.42 -9.41
CA ALA A 113 -17.09 -9.54 -9.22
C ALA A 113 -17.37 -9.55 -7.71
N SER A 114 -17.90 -8.43 -7.20
CA SER A 114 -18.16 -8.27 -5.77
C SER A 114 -19.44 -9.00 -5.35
N GLU A 115 -19.34 -9.80 -4.30
CA GLU A 115 -20.48 -10.41 -3.62
C GLU A 115 -20.68 -9.75 -2.23
N ASP A 116 -19.68 -9.07 -1.72
CA ASP A 116 -19.70 -8.40 -0.41
C ASP A 116 -19.34 -6.93 -0.59
N GLY A 117 -20.29 -6.03 -0.28
CA GLY A 117 -20.11 -4.59 -0.40
C GLY A 117 -18.98 -4.04 0.45
N ARG A 118 -18.66 -4.68 1.59
CA ARG A 118 -17.54 -4.26 2.45
C ARG A 118 -16.19 -4.42 1.72
N VAL A 119 -16.06 -5.49 0.94
CA VAL A 119 -14.84 -5.76 0.15
C VAL A 119 -14.73 -4.75 -0.99
N LYS A 120 -15.84 -4.49 -1.68
CA LYS A 120 -15.86 -3.50 -2.75
C LYS A 120 -15.51 -2.09 -2.25
N ASP A 121 -16.08 -1.69 -1.12
CA ASP A 121 -15.80 -0.39 -0.51
C ASP A 121 -14.32 -0.27 -0.13
N LEU A 122 -13.73 -1.35 0.39
CA LEU A 122 -12.32 -1.39 0.74
C LEU A 122 -11.43 -1.30 -0.50
N ALA A 123 -11.79 -1.98 -1.59
CA ALA A 123 -11.07 -1.90 -2.86
C ALA A 123 -11.12 -0.48 -3.44
N ASP A 124 -12.27 0.17 -3.40
CA ASP A 124 -12.44 1.56 -3.84
C ASP A 124 -11.60 2.51 -2.99
N LYS A 125 -11.55 2.30 -1.68
CA LYS A 125 -10.74 3.11 -0.77
C LYS A 125 -9.24 2.93 -1.04
N LEU A 126 -8.78 1.73 -1.33
CA LEU A 126 -7.40 1.48 -1.71
C LEU A 126 -7.02 2.31 -2.94
N LEU A 127 -7.85 2.27 -3.98
CA LEU A 127 -7.61 3.02 -5.20
C LEU A 127 -7.57 4.52 -4.92
N GLN A 128 -8.48 5.05 -4.12
CA GLN A 128 -8.49 6.46 -3.74
C GLN A 128 -7.22 6.85 -2.98
N THR A 129 -6.76 6.02 -2.07
CA THR A 129 -5.53 6.27 -1.30
C THR A 129 -4.31 6.26 -2.22
N GLU A 130 -4.26 5.35 -3.18
CA GLU A 130 -3.17 5.27 -4.16
C GLU A 130 -3.16 6.47 -5.13
N GLU A 131 -4.32 7.04 -5.41
CA GLU A 131 -4.44 8.25 -6.24
C GLU A 131 -4.00 9.53 -5.52
N ALA A 132 -4.06 9.55 -4.21
CA ALA A 132 -3.69 10.73 -3.40
C ALA A 132 -2.14 10.95 -3.32
#